data_46d641963039f3287a4a99dfe3ae3659
#
_entry.id   46d641963039f3287a4a99dfe3ae3659
#
_cell.length_a   1.000
_cell.length_b   1.000
_cell.length_c   1.000
_cell.angle_alpha   90.00
_cell.angle_beta   90.00
_cell.angle_gamma   90.00
#
_symmetry.space_group_name_H-M   'P 1'
#
loop_
_entity.id
_entity.type
_entity.pdbx_description
1 polymer ?
#
loop_
_entity_poly.entity_id
_entity_poly.type
_entity_poly.pdbx_seq_one_letter_code
_entity_poly.pdbx_strand_id
1 'polypeptide(L)'
;MPAGSQTLPRWVSMSPLALLKEALRILEACGYTIRQECLEGTPGGACALRGQKLLLLDIRLSPQEQLEVVLKVLAEEPKLSELGISANLAELIEACRSSR
;
A
#
# COMPACT_ATOMS: atom_id res chain seq x y z
N MET A 1 1.07 -32.57 -2.94
CA MET A 1 1.23 -31.41 -2.66
C MET A 1 2.17 -30.61 -3.43
N PRO A 2 1.87 -29.57 -3.62
CA PRO A 2 2.57 -28.75 -4.46
C PRO A 2 3.80 -28.24 -3.86
N ALA A 3 4.82 -28.84 -4.13
CA ALA A 3 6.06 -28.42 -3.64
C ALA A 3 6.41 -27.04 -4.06
N GLY A 4 5.82 -26.57 -5.11
CA GLY A 4 6.14 -25.24 -5.57
C GLY A 4 5.88 -24.17 -4.58
N SER A 5 4.93 -24.38 -3.67
CA SER A 5 4.61 -23.37 -2.70
C SER A 5 5.77 -23.07 -1.77
N GLN A 6 6.73 -23.96 -1.68
CA GLN A 6 7.85 -23.74 -0.77
C GLN A 6 8.85 -22.75 -1.30
N THR A 7 8.79 -22.43 -2.57
CA THR A 7 9.72 -21.48 -3.14
C THR A 7 9.16 -20.07 -3.24
N LEU A 8 7.91 -19.88 -2.81
CA LEU A 8 7.27 -18.57 -2.91
C LEU A 8 7.70 -17.68 -1.76
N PRO A 9 7.79 -16.38 -2.01
CA PRO A 9 8.08 -15.44 -0.93
C PRO A 9 6.97 -15.48 0.11
N ARG A 10 7.33 -15.11 1.32
CA ARG A 10 6.38 -15.15 2.42
C ARG A 10 5.14 -14.31 2.17
N TRP A 11 5.30 -13.15 1.54
CA TRP A 11 4.17 -12.26 1.31
C TRP A 11 3.13 -12.86 0.37
N VAL A 12 3.50 -13.86 -0.41
CA VAL A 12 2.54 -14.49 -1.31
C VAL A 12 1.45 -15.23 -0.55
N SER A 13 1.73 -15.64 0.68
CA SER A 13 0.71 -16.34 1.48
C SER A 13 -0.29 -15.38 2.11
N MET A 14 -0.05 -14.08 2.06
CA MET A 14 -0.98 -13.09 2.59
C MET A 14 -1.87 -12.59 1.46
N SER A 15 -3.16 -12.39 1.77
CA SER A 15 -4.05 -11.87 0.76
C SER A 15 -3.73 -10.41 0.48
N PRO A 16 -3.96 -9.95 -0.75
CA PRO A 16 -3.79 -8.53 -1.05
C PRO A 16 -4.63 -7.64 -0.15
N LEU A 17 -5.81 -8.10 0.22
CA LEU A 17 -6.67 -7.32 1.10
C LEU A 17 -6.04 -7.14 2.49
N ALA A 18 -5.43 -8.19 3.03
CA ALA A 18 -4.79 -8.10 4.34
C ALA A 18 -3.62 -7.13 4.30
N LEU A 19 -2.81 -7.20 3.25
CA LEU A 19 -1.70 -6.28 3.08
C LEU A 19 -2.18 -4.86 2.89
N LEU A 20 -3.26 -4.69 2.13
CA LEU A 20 -3.84 -3.37 1.91
C LEU A 20 -4.29 -2.76 3.23
N LYS A 21 -4.97 -3.55 4.07
CA LYS A 21 -5.43 -3.04 5.35
C LYS A 21 -4.28 -2.60 6.24
N GLU A 22 -3.21 -3.39 6.26
CA GLU A 22 -2.04 -3.01 7.04
C GLU A 22 -1.43 -1.71 6.50
N ALA A 23 -1.29 -1.62 5.19
CA ALA A 23 -0.69 -0.44 4.57
C ALA A 23 -1.50 0.81 4.86
N LEU A 24 -2.84 0.70 4.82
CA LEU A 24 -3.69 1.85 5.10
C LEU A 24 -3.55 2.31 6.54
N ARG A 25 -3.45 1.36 7.48
CA ARG A 25 -3.25 1.75 8.88
C ARG A 25 -1.94 2.49 9.07
N ILE A 26 -0.90 2.06 8.35
CA ILE A 26 0.39 2.71 8.45
C ILE A 26 0.32 4.14 7.91
N LEU A 27 -0.37 4.33 6.79
CA LEU A 27 -0.53 5.67 6.24
C LEU A 27 -1.32 6.57 7.17
N GLU A 28 -2.34 6.02 7.83
CA GLU A 28 -3.06 6.81 8.82
C GLU A 28 -2.14 7.25 9.96
N ALA A 29 -1.24 6.36 10.37
CA ALA A 29 -0.26 6.71 11.40
C ALA A 29 0.70 7.78 10.92
N CYS A 30 0.91 7.86 9.61
CA CYS A 30 1.75 8.91 9.03
C CYS A 30 1.01 10.23 8.84
N GLY A 31 -0.27 10.28 9.19
CA GLY A 31 -1.03 11.51 9.10
C GLY A 31 -1.93 11.62 7.89
N TYR A 32 -2.09 10.55 7.13
CA TYR A 32 -2.97 10.58 5.96
C TYR A 32 -4.42 10.34 6.36
N THR A 33 -5.31 11.07 5.70
CA THR A 33 -6.73 10.77 5.73
C THR A 33 -7.03 9.97 4.47
N ILE A 34 -7.69 8.83 4.63
CA ILE A 34 -7.91 7.92 3.51
C ILE A 34 -9.37 8.03 3.06
N ARG A 35 -9.56 8.24 1.77
CA ARG A 35 -10.88 8.31 1.17
C ARG A 35 -10.97 7.32 0.04
N GLN A 36 -11.95 6.42 0.13
CA GLN A 36 -12.20 5.42 -0.88
C GLN A 36 -13.50 5.78 -1.58
N GLU A 37 -13.40 6.16 -2.83
CA GLU A 37 -14.54 6.66 -3.61
C GLU A 37 -14.40 6.20 -5.04
N CYS A 38 -15.49 6.34 -5.81
CA CYS A 38 -15.41 6.15 -7.25
C CYS A 38 -14.72 7.38 -7.84
N LEU A 39 -13.54 7.16 -8.40
CA LEU A 39 -12.79 8.22 -9.03
C LEU A 39 -12.86 8.07 -10.53
N GLU A 40 -12.95 9.19 -11.23
CA GLU A 40 -12.97 9.14 -12.68
C GLU A 40 -11.65 9.65 -13.21
N GLY A 41 -11.04 8.86 -14.07
CA GLY A 41 -9.82 9.28 -14.74
C GLY A 41 -8.54 9.02 -14.00
N THR A 42 -8.60 8.49 -12.78
CA THR A 42 -7.40 8.20 -12.02
C THR A 42 -7.65 7.08 -11.04
N PRO A 43 -6.67 6.20 -10.79
CA PRO A 43 -6.80 5.17 -9.76
C PRO A 43 -6.64 5.73 -8.36
N GLY A 44 -6.24 6.99 -8.21
CA GLY A 44 -6.03 7.59 -6.91
C GLY A 44 -4.57 7.91 -6.67
N GLY A 45 -4.26 8.21 -5.42
CA GLY A 45 -2.92 8.54 -5.01
C GLY A 45 -2.92 9.57 -3.92
N ALA A 46 -1.73 9.99 -3.52
CA ALA A 46 -1.56 10.98 -2.46
C ALA A 46 -1.76 12.38 -3.00
N CYS A 47 -2.41 13.22 -2.20
CA CYS A 47 -2.48 14.63 -2.52
C CYS A 47 -2.54 15.42 -1.22
N ALA A 48 -2.32 16.71 -1.31
CA ALA A 48 -2.40 17.60 -0.17
C ALA A 48 -3.53 18.61 -0.43
N LEU A 49 -4.37 18.79 0.57
CA LEU A 49 -5.48 19.72 0.47
C LEU A 49 -5.52 20.52 1.76
N ARG A 50 -5.30 21.82 1.64
CA ARG A 50 -5.34 22.72 2.80
C ARG A 50 -4.40 22.26 3.91
N GLY A 51 -3.21 21.79 3.53
CA GLY A 51 -2.22 21.35 4.48
C GLY A 51 -2.43 19.96 5.03
N GLN A 52 -3.48 19.26 4.59
CA GLN A 52 -3.76 17.90 5.02
C GLN A 52 -3.33 16.90 3.96
N LYS A 53 -2.77 15.79 4.43
CA LYS A 53 -2.40 14.70 3.55
C LYS A 53 -3.62 13.82 3.29
N LEU A 54 -3.93 13.61 2.03
CA LEU A 54 -5.05 12.76 1.64
C LEU A 54 -4.55 11.62 0.77
N LEU A 55 -5.12 10.46 0.97
CA LEU A 55 -4.94 9.35 0.06
C LEU A 55 -6.29 9.03 -0.55
N LEU A 56 -6.37 9.13 -1.86
CA LEU A 56 -7.59 8.80 -2.61
C LEU A 56 -7.41 7.46 -3.26
N LEU A 57 -8.40 6.59 -3.13
CA LEU A 57 -8.39 5.27 -3.75
C LEU A 57 -9.72 5.05 -4.47
N ASP A 58 -9.63 4.52 -5.68
CA ASP A 58 -10.83 4.17 -6.45
C ASP A 58 -11.34 2.83 -5.96
N ILE A 59 -12.57 2.82 -5.44
CA ILE A 59 -13.15 1.60 -4.90
C ILE A 59 -13.43 0.54 -5.96
N ARG A 60 -13.40 0.92 -7.24
CA ARG A 60 -13.61 -0.03 -8.32
C ARG A 60 -12.38 -0.88 -8.59
N LEU A 61 -11.24 -0.49 -8.07
CA LEU A 61 -10.03 -1.28 -8.22
C LEU A 61 -10.08 -2.51 -7.32
N SER A 62 -9.45 -3.59 -7.77
CA SER A 62 -9.30 -4.76 -6.91
C SER A 62 -8.41 -4.42 -5.73
N PRO A 63 -8.45 -5.23 -4.65
CA PRO A 63 -7.54 -4.99 -3.52
C PRO A 63 -6.07 -4.96 -3.94
N GLN A 64 -5.68 -5.80 -4.89
CA GLN A 64 -4.31 -5.79 -5.35
C GLN A 64 -3.96 -4.51 -6.06
N GLU A 65 -4.87 -4.00 -6.89
CA GLU A 65 -4.62 -2.74 -7.59
C GLU A 65 -4.57 -1.57 -6.62
N GLN A 66 -5.45 -1.57 -5.62
CA GLN A 66 -5.40 -0.53 -4.60
C GLN A 66 -4.09 -0.61 -3.82
N LEU A 67 -3.64 -1.82 -3.53
CA LEU A 67 -2.38 -2.01 -2.82
C LEU A 67 -1.22 -1.42 -3.61
N GLU A 68 -1.23 -1.57 -4.93
CA GLU A 68 -0.17 -1.00 -5.75
C GLU A 68 -0.11 0.51 -5.64
N VAL A 69 -1.27 1.17 -5.60
CA VAL A 69 -1.30 2.62 -5.41
C VAL A 69 -0.72 2.99 -4.05
N VAL A 70 -1.14 2.27 -3.02
CA VAL A 70 -0.71 2.57 -1.65
C VAL A 70 0.78 2.34 -1.48
N LEU A 71 1.32 1.28 -2.10
CA LEU A 71 2.74 1.00 -1.98
C LEU A 71 3.60 2.12 -2.56
N LYS A 72 3.16 2.74 -3.64
CA LYS A 72 3.89 3.86 -4.21
C LYS A 72 3.94 5.03 -3.24
N VAL A 73 2.85 5.27 -2.55
CA VAL A 73 2.81 6.35 -1.56
C VAL A 73 3.72 6.02 -0.37
N LEU A 74 3.63 4.77 0.12
CA LEU A 74 4.48 4.35 1.24
C LEU A 74 5.95 4.42 0.91
N ALA A 75 6.32 4.08 -0.32
CA ALA A 75 7.72 4.07 -0.71
C ALA A 75 8.34 5.46 -0.64
N GLU A 76 7.53 6.50 -0.68
CA GLU A 76 8.02 7.87 -0.64
C GLU A 76 7.78 8.55 0.69
N GLU A 77 7.23 7.84 1.69
CA GLU A 77 6.90 8.45 2.96
C GLU A 77 8.11 8.45 3.90
N PRO A 78 8.63 9.61 4.28
CA PRO A 78 9.83 9.64 5.12
C PRO A 78 9.59 9.12 6.53
N LYS A 79 8.36 9.21 7.05
CA LYS A 79 8.09 8.73 8.40
C LYS A 79 8.03 7.22 8.49
N LEU A 80 8.06 6.54 7.36
CA LEU A 80 7.93 5.09 7.35
C LEU A 80 9.02 4.41 8.18
N SER A 81 10.23 4.95 8.15
CA SER A 81 11.33 4.35 8.87
C SER A 81 11.17 4.42 10.37
N GLU A 82 10.25 5.26 10.86
CA GLU A 82 10.01 5.41 12.28
C GLU A 82 8.89 4.50 12.79
N LEU A 83 8.24 3.79 11.88
CA LEU A 83 7.10 2.96 12.23
C LEU A 83 7.46 1.49 12.10
N GLY A 84 6.84 0.67 12.93
CA GLY A 84 6.98 -0.77 12.80
C GLY A 84 6.08 -1.28 11.70
N ILE A 85 6.64 -1.97 10.73
CA ILE A 85 5.86 -2.58 9.66
C ILE A 85 6.24 -4.05 9.56
N SER A 86 5.32 -4.85 9.03
CA SER A 86 5.59 -6.28 8.89
C SER A 86 6.68 -6.50 7.85
N ALA A 87 7.38 -7.63 7.98
CA ALA A 87 8.41 -7.98 7.02
C ALA A 87 7.82 -8.14 5.62
N ASN A 88 6.61 -8.68 5.54
CA ASN A 88 5.95 -8.87 4.25
C ASN A 88 5.74 -7.55 3.54
N LEU A 89 5.24 -6.57 4.27
CA LEU A 89 4.99 -5.26 3.68
C LEU A 89 6.29 -4.55 3.36
N ALA A 90 7.29 -4.69 4.22
CA ALA A 90 8.60 -4.08 3.98
C ALA A 90 9.21 -4.59 2.67
N GLU A 91 9.09 -5.89 2.41
CA GLU A 91 9.61 -6.45 1.17
C GLU A 91 8.92 -5.86 -0.05
N LEU A 92 7.61 -5.67 0.03
CA LEU A 92 6.87 -5.10 -1.08
C LEU A 92 7.27 -3.64 -1.32
N ILE A 93 7.48 -2.89 -0.26
CA ILE A 93 7.89 -1.50 -0.39
C ILE A 93 9.26 -1.41 -1.04
N GLU A 94 10.19 -2.28 -0.63
CA GLU A 94 11.51 -2.27 -1.24
C GLU A 94 11.46 -2.67 -2.70
N ALA A 95 10.61 -3.63 -3.05
CA ALA A 95 10.42 -4.02 -4.44
C ALA A 95 9.90 -2.84 -5.27
N CYS A 96 8.99 -2.08 -4.69
CA CYS A 96 8.44 -0.91 -5.35
C CYS A 96 9.52 0.15 -5.59
N ARG A 97 10.39 0.36 -4.60
CA ARG A 97 11.48 1.31 -4.75
C ARG A 97 12.48 0.85 -5.81
N SER A 98 12.74 -0.45 -5.82
CA SER A 98 13.74 -1.00 -6.73
C SER A 98 13.31 -0.96 -8.18
N SER A 99 12.02 -0.91 -8.43
CA SER A 99 11.52 -0.95 -9.80
C SER A 99 11.49 0.41 -10.46
N ARG A 100 11.97 1.44 -9.79
CA ARG A 100 11.96 2.80 -10.33
C ARG A 100 13.12 3.08 -11.25
#